data_fbbc4305da9e58ffbdfead6ffaa9de05
#
_entry.id   fbbc4305da9e58ffbdfead6ffaa9de05
#
_cell.length_a   1.000
_cell.length_b   1.000
_cell.length_c   1.000
_cell.angle_alpha   90.00
_cell.angle_beta   90.00
_cell.angle_gamma   90.00
#
_symmetry.space_group_name_H-M   'P 1'
#
loop_
_entity.id
_entity.type
_entity.pdbx_description
1 polymer ?
#
loop_
_entity_poly.entity_id
_entity_poly.type
_entity_poly.pdbx_seq_one_letter_code
_entity_poly.pdbx_strand_id
1 'polypeptide(L)'
;NVPIEGPHREDLFLMESLAQQGEKFGLHGAKVFKTDRYLENGDEVKVGNQTLGVRHCPGHTPGHIIFFHEQSQLAVVGDVIFQGSIGRSDLPRGNHEELVNSIVNRLWPLGDNMTFIPGHGPLSTFGQERLTNPYVSDFALGIEREISQKVKDQEEQQK
;
A
#
# COMPACT_ATOMS: atom_id res chain seq x y z
N ASN A 1 5.32 8.84 27.45
CA ASN A 1 5.87 7.77 26.63
C ASN A 1 4.73 7.09 25.89
N VAL A 2 4.82 7.02 24.57
CA VAL A 2 3.93 6.23 23.72
C VAL A 2 4.73 5.09 23.09
N PRO A 3 4.11 3.90 22.89
CA PRO A 3 4.80 2.80 22.21
C PRO A 3 5.09 3.14 20.75
N ILE A 4 6.17 2.58 20.22
CA ILE A 4 6.52 2.64 18.81
C ILE A 4 6.09 1.30 18.18
N GLU A 5 5.14 1.34 17.27
CA GLU A 5 4.62 0.18 16.57
C GLU A 5 5.01 0.21 15.08
N GLY A 6 5.52 -0.90 14.60
CA GLY A 6 6.12 -1.01 13.28
C GLY A 6 7.63 -0.71 13.27
N PRO A 7 8.27 -0.97 12.15
CA PRO A 7 7.74 -1.49 10.89
C PRO A 7 7.45 -2.99 10.92
N HIS A 8 7.35 -3.60 9.74
CA HIS A 8 7.44 -5.04 9.57
C HIS A 8 8.90 -5.51 9.74
N ARG A 9 9.10 -6.73 10.22
CA ARG A 9 10.45 -7.28 10.50
C ARG A 9 11.38 -7.27 9.30
N GLU A 10 10.84 -7.49 8.11
CA GLU A 10 11.62 -7.53 6.88
C GLU A 10 12.28 -6.19 6.53
N ASP A 11 11.83 -5.06 7.12
CA ASP A 11 12.43 -3.74 6.95
C ASP A 11 13.43 -3.38 8.07
N LEU A 12 13.74 -4.31 8.98
CA LEU A 12 14.68 -4.06 10.08
C LEU A 12 16.07 -3.58 9.57
N PHE A 13 16.53 -4.11 8.44
CA PHE A 13 17.81 -3.69 7.84
C PHE A 13 17.83 -2.20 7.44
N LEU A 14 16.69 -1.62 7.08
CA LEU A 14 16.56 -0.19 6.80
C LEU A 14 16.65 0.63 8.10
N MET A 15 16.02 0.16 9.17
CA MET A 15 16.13 0.80 10.47
C MET A 15 17.55 0.78 11.02
N GLU A 16 18.24 -0.37 10.90
CA GLU A 16 19.62 -0.53 11.34
C GLU A 16 20.60 0.38 10.60
N SER A 17 20.31 0.70 9.34
CA SER A 17 21.11 1.60 8.50
C SER A 17 20.70 3.08 8.59
N LEU A 18 19.74 3.43 9.43
CA LEU A 18 19.12 4.77 9.48
C LEU A 18 20.14 5.88 9.73
N ALA A 19 21.06 5.69 10.67
CA ALA A 19 22.09 6.68 10.95
C ALA A 19 23.01 6.93 9.74
N GLN A 20 23.43 5.86 9.06
CA GLN A 20 24.27 5.94 7.86
C GLN A 20 23.53 6.59 6.69
N GLN A 21 22.26 6.25 6.50
CA GLN A 21 21.41 6.88 5.48
C GLN A 21 21.19 8.37 5.79
N GLY A 22 20.95 8.71 7.06
CA GLY A 22 20.81 10.10 7.50
C GLY A 22 22.01 10.95 7.11
N GLU A 23 23.22 10.48 7.38
CA GLU A 23 24.45 11.19 6.99
C GLU A 23 24.55 11.36 5.46
N LYS A 24 24.22 10.32 4.69
CA LYS A 24 24.23 10.35 3.22
C LYS A 24 23.27 11.37 2.63
N PHE A 25 22.14 11.61 3.28
CA PHE A 25 21.10 12.56 2.84
C PHE A 25 21.16 13.90 3.57
N GLY A 26 22.21 14.17 4.35
CA GLY A 26 22.37 15.44 5.09
C GLY A 26 21.43 15.57 6.29
N LEU A 27 20.81 14.49 6.74
CA LEU A 27 19.98 14.42 7.93
C LEU A 27 20.82 14.04 9.15
N HIS A 28 21.72 14.92 9.54
CA HIS A 28 22.62 14.68 10.66
C HIS A 28 21.85 14.45 11.97
N GLY A 29 22.26 13.43 12.71
CA GLY A 29 21.62 13.08 13.97
C GLY A 29 20.48 12.06 13.87
N ALA A 30 20.23 11.50 12.69
CA ALA A 30 19.34 10.34 12.57
C ALA A 30 19.88 9.18 13.41
N LYS A 31 19.02 8.57 14.22
CA LYS A 31 19.41 7.52 15.17
C LYS A 31 18.56 6.28 14.94
N VAL A 32 19.22 5.14 15.05
CA VAL A 32 18.50 3.86 15.15
C VAL A 32 17.67 3.87 16.43
N PHE A 33 16.45 3.44 16.33
CA PHE A 33 15.54 3.29 17.47
C PHE A 33 15.06 1.84 17.58
N LYS A 34 14.58 1.47 18.75
CA LYS A 34 13.98 0.16 19.00
C LYS A 34 12.46 0.29 18.94
N THR A 35 11.83 -0.58 18.19
CA THR A 35 10.37 -0.68 18.20
C THR A 35 9.89 -1.57 19.35
N ASP A 36 8.72 -1.24 19.89
CA ASP A 36 8.06 -2.03 20.92
C ASP A 36 7.28 -3.22 20.32
N ARG A 37 6.81 -3.05 19.07
CA ARG A 37 6.05 -4.07 18.36
C ARG A 37 6.29 -3.99 16.86
N TYR A 38 6.67 -5.12 16.24
CA TYR A 38 6.63 -5.27 14.79
C TYR A 38 5.20 -5.53 14.33
N LEU A 39 4.86 -5.08 13.13
CA LEU A 39 3.54 -5.25 12.55
C LEU A 39 3.57 -6.27 11.42
N GLU A 40 2.60 -7.17 11.45
CA GLU A 40 2.42 -8.26 10.49
C GLU A 40 1.13 -8.03 9.69
N ASN A 41 1.00 -8.76 8.57
CA ASN A 41 -0.24 -8.74 7.79
C ASN A 41 -1.45 -9.17 8.63
N GLY A 42 -2.50 -8.37 8.63
CA GLY A 42 -3.73 -8.65 9.38
C GLY A 42 -3.73 -8.11 10.81
N ASP A 43 -2.62 -7.52 11.26
CA ASP A 43 -2.59 -6.83 12.54
C ASP A 43 -3.49 -5.59 12.53
N GLU A 44 -3.74 -5.07 13.72
CA GLU A 44 -4.48 -3.82 13.94
C GLU A 44 -3.65 -2.89 14.81
N VAL A 45 -3.75 -1.59 14.54
CA VAL A 45 -3.22 -0.54 15.42
C VAL A 45 -4.33 0.40 15.83
N LYS A 46 -4.24 0.93 17.04
CA LYS A 46 -5.22 1.86 17.58
C LYS A 46 -4.66 3.27 17.64
N VAL A 47 -5.45 4.23 17.14
CA VAL A 47 -5.19 5.65 17.25
C VAL A 47 -6.39 6.28 17.95
N GLY A 48 -6.27 6.55 19.25
CA GLY A 48 -7.41 6.94 20.07
C GLY A 48 -8.48 5.84 20.10
N ASN A 49 -9.68 6.16 19.67
CA ASN A 49 -10.81 5.20 19.56
C ASN A 49 -10.97 4.61 18.15
N GLN A 50 -10.03 4.91 17.24
CA GLN A 50 -10.05 4.35 15.89
C GLN A 50 -9.13 3.13 15.79
N THR A 51 -9.53 2.15 15.00
CA THR A 51 -8.73 0.96 14.71
C THR A 51 -8.36 0.94 13.22
N LEU A 52 -7.08 0.86 12.94
CA LEU A 52 -6.54 0.74 11.59
C LEU A 52 -6.12 -0.71 11.35
N GLY A 53 -6.53 -1.27 10.22
CA GLY A 53 -6.02 -2.57 9.77
C GLY A 53 -4.66 -2.42 9.08
N VAL A 54 -3.85 -3.46 9.14
CA VAL A 54 -2.52 -3.54 8.54
C VAL A 54 -2.52 -4.57 7.42
N ARG A 55 -1.92 -4.21 6.27
CA ARG A 55 -1.57 -5.16 5.21
C ARG A 55 -0.08 -5.08 4.92
N HIS A 56 0.56 -6.23 4.82
CA HIS A 56 1.93 -6.36 4.35
C HIS A 56 1.93 -6.34 2.82
N CYS A 57 2.62 -5.37 2.23
CA CYS A 57 2.65 -5.10 0.79
C CYS A 57 4.10 -4.99 0.30
N PRO A 58 4.87 -6.08 0.29
CA PRO A 58 6.26 -6.07 -0.13
C PRO A 58 6.41 -5.80 -1.62
N GLY A 59 7.60 -5.35 -2.00
CA GLY A 59 8.01 -5.12 -3.37
C GLY A 59 8.79 -3.82 -3.57
N HIS A 60 8.32 -2.70 -3.04
CA HIS A 60 9.13 -1.48 -2.91
C HIS A 60 10.23 -1.68 -1.87
N THR A 61 9.86 -2.12 -0.69
CA THR A 61 10.74 -2.74 0.31
C THR A 61 10.16 -4.11 0.71
N PRO A 62 10.96 -5.03 1.26
CA PRO A 62 10.45 -6.34 1.65
C PRO A 62 9.48 -6.30 2.83
N GLY A 63 9.55 -5.27 3.68
CA GLY A 63 8.71 -5.10 4.85
C GLY A 63 7.66 -3.99 4.73
N HIS A 64 7.39 -3.48 3.53
CA HIS A 64 6.42 -2.39 3.38
C HIS A 64 5.04 -2.81 3.89
N ILE A 65 4.43 -1.98 4.75
CA ILE A 65 3.07 -2.16 5.24
C ILE A 65 2.21 -0.94 4.89
N ILE A 66 0.92 -1.17 4.80
CA ILE A 66 -0.08 -0.11 4.65
C ILE A 66 -1.07 -0.16 5.82
N PHE A 67 -1.70 0.96 6.08
CA PHE A 67 -2.78 1.07 7.05
C PHE A 67 -4.07 1.43 6.35
N PHE A 68 -5.19 0.90 6.81
CA PHE A 68 -6.49 1.26 6.27
C PHE A 68 -7.54 1.36 7.36
N HIS A 69 -8.50 2.24 7.14
CA HIS A 69 -9.68 2.43 7.97
C HIS A 69 -10.92 2.19 7.12
N GLU A 70 -11.54 1.04 7.33
CA GLU A 70 -12.64 0.57 6.49
C GLU A 70 -13.87 1.50 6.56
N GLN A 71 -14.22 1.95 7.77
CA GLN A 71 -15.39 2.79 7.97
C GLN A 71 -15.30 4.14 7.22
N SER A 72 -14.11 4.75 7.16
CA SER A 72 -13.90 6.00 6.40
C SER A 72 -13.46 5.77 4.96
N GLN A 73 -13.28 4.54 4.52
CA GLN A 73 -12.79 4.17 3.20
C GLN A 73 -11.49 4.89 2.85
N LEU A 74 -10.54 4.86 3.78
CA LEU A 74 -9.24 5.53 3.67
C LEU A 74 -8.10 4.56 3.91
N ALA A 75 -7.07 4.63 3.07
CA ALA A 75 -5.83 3.88 3.24
C ALA A 75 -4.61 4.79 3.17
N VAL A 76 -3.62 4.54 4.01
CA VAL A 76 -2.30 5.19 3.96
C VAL A 76 -1.32 4.16 3.41
N VAL A 77 -0.88 4.36 2.19
CA VAL A 77 -0.22 3.31 1.40
C VAL A 77 1.29 3.50 1.21
N GLY A 78 1.86 4.61 1.72
CA GLY A 78 3.27 4.90 1.51
C GLY A 78 3.65 4.84 0.03
N ASP A 79 4.72 4.14 -0.29
CA ASP A 79 5.26 4.03 -1.64
C ASP A 79 4.86 2.72 -2.35
N VAL A 80 3.67 2.18 -2.06
CA VAL A 80 3.15 1.00 -2.77
C VAL A 80 2.51 1.40 -4.09
N ILE A 81 1.59 2.36 -4.08
CA ILE A 81 0.85 2.80 -5.25
C ILE A 81 0.70 4.31 -5.25
N PHE A 82 0.71 4.89 -6.45
CA PHE A 82 0.52 6.31 -6.70
C PHE A 82 -0.55 6.51 -7.78
N GLN A 83 -1.06 7.72 -7.92
CA GLN A 83 -1.88 8.07 -9.07
C GLN A 83 -1.06 7.89 -10.35
N GLY A 84 -1.49 6.96 -11.20
CA GLY A 84 -0.85 6.66 -12.49
C GLY A 84 0.50 5.94 -12.40
N SER A 85 0.92 5.46 -11.22
CA SER A 85 2.19 4.77 -11.05
C SER A 85 2.16 3.80 -9.87
N ILE A 86 3.27 3.08 -9.69
CA ILE A 86 3.53 2.25 -8.51
C ILE A 86 4.92 2.56 -7.95
N GLY A 87 5.21 2.09 -6.75
CA GLY A 87 6.51 2.26 -6.13
C GLY A 87 7.64 1.68 -6.98
N ARG A 88 8.81 2.28 -6.90
CA ARG A 88 10.01 1.71 -7.52
C ARG A 88 10.40 0.42 -6.81
N SER A 89 10.91 -0.53 -7.57
CA SER A 89 11.28 -1.85 -7.08
C SER A 89 12.74 -2.24 -7.38
N ASP A 90 13.52 -1.27 -7.84
CA ASP A 90 14.94 -1.40 -8.17
C ASP A 90 15.89 -1.06 -7.00
N LEU A 91 15.32 -0.82 -5.82
CA LEU A 91 16.06 -0.65 -4.57
C LEU A 91 16.55 -2.00 -4.03
N PRO A 92 17.56 -2.03 -3.13
CA PRO A 92 18.00 -3.26 -2.50
C PRO A 92 16.84 -4.05 -1.89
N ARG A 93 16.71 -5.33 -2.25
CA ARG A 93 15.62 -6.23 -1.88
C ARG A 93 14.22 -5.83 -2.41
N GLY A 94 14.15 -4.87 -3.34
CA GLY A 94 12.93 -4.57 -4.08
C GLY A 94 12.62 -5.67 -5.11
N ASN A 95 11.33 -5.84 -5.45
CA ASN A 95 10.88 -6.82 -6.42
C ASN A 95 9.58 -6.36 -7.09
N HIS A 96 9.61 -6.18 -8.41
CA HIS A 96 8.48 -5.66 -9.17
C HIS A 96 7.27 -6.60 -9.16
N GLU A 97 7.50 -7.89 -9.39
CA GLU A 97 6.43 -8.89 -9.42
C GLU A 97 5.75 -9.00 -8.06
N GLU A 98 6.52 -8.96 -6.99
CA GLU A 98 6.02 -8.99 -5.62
C GLU A 98 5.19 -7.75 -5.31
N LEU A 99 5.60 -6.57 -5.79
CA LEU A 99 4.84 -5.33 -5.63
C LEU A 99 3.49 -5.38 -6.35
N VAL A 100 3.47 -5.85 -7.60
CA VAL A 100 2.23 -6.05 -8.35
C VAL A 100 1.31 -7.04 -7.63
N ASN A 101 1.84 -8.17 -7.17
CA ASN A 101 1.09 -9.15 -6.39
C ASN A 101 0.53 -8.58 -5.09
N SER A 102 1.29 -7.73 -4.39
CA SER A 102 0.83 -7.03 -3.19
C SER A 102 -0.36 -6.13 -3.48
N ILE A 103 -0.31 -5.35 -4.56
CA ILE A 103 -1.39 -4.46 -4.95
C ILE A 103 -2.65 -5.26 -5.29
N VAL A 104 -2.54 -6.26 -6.14
CA VAL A 104 -3.69 -7.06 -6.59
C VAL A 104 -4.31 -7.87 -5.46
N ASN A 105 -3.50 -8.50 -4.62
CA ASN A 105 -3.98 -9.45 -3.61
C ASN A 105 -4.24 -8.83 -2.23
N ARG A 106 -3.70 -7.64 -1.95
CA ARG A 106 -3.78 -7.00 -0.63
C ARG A 106 -4.53 -5.66 -0.65
N LEU A 107 -4.44 -4.87 -1.73
CA LEU A 107 -5.12 -3.59 -1.86
C LEU A 107 -6.47 -3.71 -2.54
N TRP A 108 -6.55 -4.35 -3.71
CA TRP A 108 -7.81 -4.47 -4.45
C TRP A 108 -8.96 -5.09 -3.64
N PRO A 109 -8.73 -6.12 -2.79
CA PRO A 109 -9.79 -6.65 -1.94
C PRO A 109 -10.38 -5.68 -0.92
N LEU A 110 -9.71 -4.56 -0.63
CA LEU A 110 -10.23 -3.52 0.26
C LEU A 110 -11.36 -2.69 -0.40
N GLY A 111 -11.53 -2.79 -1.70
CA GLY A 111 -12.63 -2.20 -2.46
C GLY A 111 -12.26 -0.97 -3.27
N ASP A 112 -13.00 -0.77 -4.35
CA ASP A 112 -12.75 0.29 -5.34
C ASP A 112 -12.98 1.70 -4.77
N ASN A 113 -13.83 1.83 -3.74
CA ASN A 113 -14.14 3.11 -3.10
C ASN A 113 -13.08 3.60 -2.12
N MET A 114 -12.07 2.77 -1.84
CA MET A 114 -10.99 3.14 -0.93
C MET A 114 -10.17 4.28 -1.52
N THR A 115 -10.17 5.43 -0.86
CA THR A 115 -9.26 6.53 -1.16
C THR A 115 -7.91 6.25 -0.53
N PHE A 116 -6.82 6.48 -1.23
CA PHE A 116 -5.51 6.29 -0.65
C PHE A 116 -4.66 7.57 -0.60
N ILE A 117 -3.88 7.65 0.46
CA ILE A 117 -2.87 8.68 0.70
C ILE A 117 -1.52 8.03 0.44
N PRO A 118 -0.80 8.40 -0.63
CA PRO A 118 0.53 7.88 -0.90
C PRO A 118 1.60 8.58 -0.08
N GLY A 119 2.83 8.06 -0.10
CA GLY A 119 3.97 8.69 0.53
C GLY A 119 4.31 10.06 -0.06
N HIS A 120 4.01 10.26 -1.34
CA HIS A 120 4.11 11.54 -2.06
C HIS A 120 3.16 11.55 -3.26
N GLY A 121 2.87 12.72 -3.79
CA GLY A 121 1.93 12.88 -4.90
C GLY A 121 0.46 13.00 -4.47
N PRO A 122 -0.47 13.07 -5.43
CA PRO A 122 -1.87 13.31 -5.16
C PRO A 122 -2.60 12.08 -4.63
N LEU A 123 -3.76 12.31 -4.01
CA LEU A 123 -4.70 11.26 -3.64
C LEU A 123 -5.31 10.61 -4.88
N SER A 124 -5.68 9.35 -4.78
CA SER A 124 -6.50 8.65 -5.76
C SER A 124 -7.37 7.59 -5.08
N THR A 125 -8.07 6.79 -5.84
CA THR A 125 -8.84 5.66 -5.34
C THR A 125 -8.36 4.35 -5.96
N PHE A 126 -8.56 3.23 -5.28
CA PHE A 126 -8.21 1.93 -5.85
C PHE A 126 -9.02 1.65 -7.13
N GLY A 127 -10.29 2.06 -7.18
CA GLY A 127 -11.12 1.92 -8.38
C GLY A 127 -10.58 2.69 -9.57
N GLN A 128 -10.13 3.93 -9.37
CA GLN A 128 -9.54 4.74 -10.44
C GLN A 128 -8.26 4.10 -10.98
N GLU A 129 -7.38 3.62 -10.09
CA GLU A 129 -6.13 2.98 -10.50
C GLU A 129 -6.35 1.63 -11.17
N ARG A 130 -7.34 0.88 -10.75
CA ARG A 130 -7.74 -0.37 -11.45
C ARG A 130 -8.25 -0.12 -12.87
N LEU A 131 -8.79 1.07 -13.13
CA LEU A 131 -9.23 1.45 -14.48
C LEU A 131 -8.07 1.95 -15.36
N THR A 132 -7.19 2.78 -14.81
CA THR A 132 -6.31 3.62 -15.62
C THR A 132 -4.83 3.51 -15.34
N ASN A 133 -4.42 2.86 -14.24
CA ASN A 133 -3.00 2.76 -13.91
C ASN A 133 -2.26 1.89 -14.93
N PRO A 134 -1.21 2.40 -15.58
CA PRO A 134 -0.50 1.66 -16.63
C PRO A 134 0.22 0.39 -16.14
N TYR A 135 0.44 0.23 -14.84
CA TYR A 135 1.13 -0.92 -14.26
C TYR A 135 0.18 -1.98 -13.70
N VAL A 136 -0.94 -1.58 -13.11
CA VAL A 136 -1.78 -2.45 -12.28
C VAL A 136 -3.28 -2.34 -12.59
N SER A 137 -3.66 -1.63 -13.66
CA SER A 137 -5.04 -1.65 -14.12
C SER A 137 -5.45 -3.07 -14.54
N ASP A 138 -6.73 -3.37 -14.46
CA ASP A 138 -7.26 -4.66 -14.89
C ASP A 138 -6.85 -4.94 -16.35
N PHE A 139 -6.90 -3.92 -17.22
CA PHE A 139 -6.45 -4.02 -18.61
C PHE A 139 -4.94 -4.35 -18.71
N ALA A 140 -4.09 -3.64 -17.95
CA ALA A 140 -2.64 -3.84 -17.99
C ALA A 140 -2.24 -5.26 -17.52
N LEU A 141 -3.03 -5.86 -16.63
CA LEU A 141 -2.78 -7.19 -16.08
C LEU A 141 -3.55 -8.30 -16.82
N GLY A 142 -4.36 -7.96 -17.83
CA GLY A 142 -5.19 -8.92 -18.56
C GLY A 142 -6.29 -9.55 -17.69
N ILE A 143 -6.73 -8.85 -16.66
CA ILE A 143 -7.81 -9.30 -15.78
C ILE A 143 -9.14 -8.94 -16.42
N GLU A 144 -9.93 -9.96 -16.80
CA GLU A 144 -11.31 -9.75 -17.23
C GLU A 144 -12.18 -9.44 -16.01
N ARG A 145 -12.75 -8.24 -15.95
CA ARG A 145 -13.84 -7.98 -15.02
C ARG A 145 -15.08 -8.69 -15.52
N GLU A 146 -15.66 -9.54 -14.70
CA GLU A 146 -17.05 -9.95 -14.90
C GLU A 146 -17.90 -8.68 -14.85
N ILE A 147 -18.34 -8.24 -16.01
CA ILE A 147 -19.38 -7.21 -16.11
C ILE A 147 -20.58 -7.81 -15.39
N SER A 148 -20.93 -7.25 -14.26
CA SER A 148 -22.01 -7.78 -13.45
C SER A 148 -23.24 -7.95 -14.34
N GLN A 149 -23.89 -9.10 -14.26
CA GLN A 149 -25.06 -9.50 -15.06
C GLN A 149 -26.13 -8.39 -15.14
N LYS A 150 -26.18 -7.53 -14.11
CA LYS A 150 -27.09 -6.37 -14.06
C LYS A 150 -26.92 -5.34 -15.18
N VAL A 151 -25.72 -5.18 -15.73
CA VAL A 151 -25.51 -4.24 -16.85
C VAL A 151 -25.99 -4.85 -18.16
N LYS A 152 -25.77 -6.16 -18.34
CA LYS A 152 -26.28 -6.90 -19.52
C LYS A 152 -27.81 -6.94 -19.56
N ASP A 153 -28.43 -7.15 -18.40
CA ASP A 153 -29.91 -7.19 -18.29
C ASP A 153 -30.55 -5.82 -18.56
N GLN A 154 -29.84 -4.73 -18.30
CA GLN A 154 -30.33 -3.37 -18.59
C GLN A 154 -30.20 -3.01 -20.08
N GLU A 155 -29.18 -3.48 -20.76
CA GLU A 155 -29.01 -3.26 -22.21
C GLU A 155 -29.98 -4.11 -23.05
N GLU A 156 -30.35 -5.30 -22.56
CA GLU A 156 -31.35 -6.16 -23.24
C GLU A 156 -32.79 -5.67 -23.06
N GLN A 157 -33.09 -4.92 -21.99
CA GLN A 157 -34.43 -4.34 -21.75
C GLN A 157 -34.68 -3.03 -22.52
N GLN A 158 -33.67 -2.46 -23.16
CA GLN A 158 -33.77 -1.22 -23.96
C GLN A 158 -33.76 -1.48 -25.49
N LYS A 159 -33.83 -2.74 -25.90
CA LYS A 159 -34.01 -3.14 -27.31
C LYS A 159 -35.43 -3.65 -27.54
#